data_afe886068798aca88c5eb9b6d77c150a
#
_entry.id   afe886068798aca88c5eb9b6d77c150a
#
_cell.length_a   1.000
_cell.length_b   1.000
_cell.length_c   1.000
_cell.angle_alpha   90.00
_cell.angle_beta   90.00
_cell.angle_gamma   90.00
#
_symmetry.space_group_name_H-M   'P 1'
#
loop_
_entity.id
_entity.type
_entity.pdbx_description
1 polymer ?
#
loop_
_entity_poly.entity_id
_entity_poly.type
_entity_poly.pdbx_seq_one_letter_code
_entity_poly.pdbx_strand_id
1 'polypeptide(L)'
;MYDKIEKDDSKKIPPIVMFVYKYSDVDKIIKILDMKRDVIVNVTNMDKIGKFRVIDFLSGFICAKNGIREKYENDIFLFHY
;
A
#
# COMPACT_ATOMS: atom_id res chain seq x y z
N MET A 1 15.62 -11.61 -22.09
CA MET A 1 15.46 -11.39 -21.52
C MET A 1 15.37 -11.14 -20.93
N TYR A 2 15.16 -11.14 -20.88
CA TYR A 2 14.96 -10.83 -19.99
C TYR A 2 15.22 -10.73 -19.18
N ASP A 3 15.46 -11.18 -18.99
CA ASP A 3 15.62 -11.19 -18.04
C ASP A 3 15.36 -10.52 -17.19
N LYS A 4 15.47 -10.11 -16.87
CA LYS A 4 15.08 -9.18 -16.03
C LYS A 4 14.14 -9.59 -15.08
N ILE A 5 13.57 -10.45 -15.37
CA ILE A 5 12.54 -10.95 -14.56
C ILE A 5 13.04 -11.74 -13.42
N GLU A 6 14.04 -12.48 -13.64
CA GLU A 6 14.46 -13.31 -12.55
C GLU A 6 15.09 -12.55 -11.46
N LYS A 7 15.56 -11.37 -11.73
CA LYS A 7 16.08 -10.65 -10.60
C LYS A 7 14.99 -10.21 -9.69
N ASP A 8 13.78 -10.40 -10.08
CA ASP A 8 12.67 -10.08 -9.22
C ASP A 8 12.23 -11.24 -8.38
N ASP A 9 13.06 -12.22 -8.21
CA ASP A 9 12.71 -13.32 -7.32
C ASP A 9 12.36 -12.81 -5.94
N SER A 10 13.02 -11.77 -5.49
CA SER A 10 12.70 -11.21 -4.20
C SER A 10 11.31 -10.59 -4.18
N LYS A 11 10.72 -10.37 -5.35
CA LYS A 11 9.39 -9.79 -5.44
C LYS A 11 8.32 -10.82 -5.66
N LYS A 12 8.64 -12.08 -5.49
CA LYS A 12 7.62 -13.10 -5.67
C LYS A 12 6.62 -13.14 -4.55
N ILE A 13 6.95 -12.56 -3.41
CA ILE A 13 6.00 -12.51 -2.32
C ILE A 13 4.89 -11.53 -2.72
N PRO A 14 3.67 -12.01 -2.82
CA PRO A 14 2.59 -11.13 -3.27
C PRO A 14 2.28 -10.06 -2.23
N PRO A 15 1.73 -8.94 -2.67
CA PRO A 15 1.32 -7.90 -1.72
C PRO A 15 0.24 -8.41 -0.79
N ILE A 16 0.21 -7.87 0.40
CA ILE A 16 -0.85 -8.15 1.35
C ILE A 16 -2.01 -7.22 1.04
N VAL A 17 -3.22 -7.77 0.98
CA VAL A 17 -4.42 -6.97 0.70
C VAL A 17 -5.05 -6.59 2.03
N MET A 18 -5.24 -5.29 2.24
CA MET A 18 -5.84 -4.77 3.46
C MET A 18 -7.06 -3.92 3.13
N PHE A 19 -8.18 -4.27 3.75
CA PHE A 19 -9.39 -3.45 3.67
C PHE A 19 -9.41 -2.52 4.87
N VAL A 20 -9.71 -1.25 4.63
CA VAL A 20 -9.75 -0.26 5.69
C VAL A 20 -11.19 0.08 6.00
N TYR A 21 -11.59 -0.11 7.24
CA TYR A 21 -12.94 0.20 7.69
C TYR A 21 -12.97 1.42 8.59
N LYS A 22 -11.87 1.73 9.24
CA LYS A 22 -11.77 2.87 10.12
C LYS A 22 -10.33 3.35 10.14
N TYR A 23 -10.13 4.59 10.55
CA TYR A 23 -8.82 5.19 10.49
C TYR A 23 -7.77 4.42 11.29
N SER A 24 -8.17 3.84 12.42
CA SER A 24 -7.20 3.11 13.23
C SER A 24 -6.63 1.87 12.53
N ASP A 25 -7.26 1.40 11.47
CA ASP A 25 -6.71 0.29 10.70
C ASP A 25 -5.38 0.65 10.03
N VAL A 26 -5.12 1.95 9.89
CA VAL A 26 -3.86 2.42 9.30
C VAL A 26 -2.66 1.92 10.08
N ASP A 27 -2.80 1.77 11.40
CA ASP A 27 -1.68 1.31 12.22
C ASP A 27 -1.18 -0.06 11.77
N LYS A 28 -2.10 -0.94 11.42
CA LYS A 28 -1.71 -2.27 10.95
C LYS A 28 -0.98 -2.20 9.61
N ILE A 29 -1.45 -1.32 8.75
CA ILE A 29 -0.83 -1.17 7.44
C ILE A 29 0.58 -0.62 7.58
N ILE A 30 0.75 0.36 8.46
CA ILE A 30 2.06 0.94 8.70
C ILE A 30 3.05 -0.12 9.16
N LYS A 31 2.62 -1.01 10.05
CA LYS A 31 3.51 -2.06 10.54
C LYS A 31 3.96 -2.98 9.42
N ILE A 32 3.04 -3.32 8.52
CA ILE A 32 3.37 -4.18 7.40
C ILE A 32 4.32 -3.49 6.44
N LEU A 33 4.04 -2.23 6.13
CA LEU A 33 4.91 -1.46 5.25
C LEU A 33 6.29 -1.26 5.87
N ASP A 34 6.35 -1.08 7.19
CA ASP A 34 7.62 -0.89 7.87
C ASP A 34 8.48 -2.15 7.80
N MET A 35 7.88 -3.30 7.58
CA MET A 35 8.60 -4.54 7.38
C MET A 35 8.99 -4.76 5.93
N LYS A 36 8.86 -3.71 5.11
CA LYS A 36 9.22 -3.76 3.71
C LYS A 36 8.37 -4.71 2.88
N ARG A 37 7.11 -4.90 3.31
CA ARG A 37 6.15 -5.67 2.54
C ARG A 37 5.30 -4.71 1.71
N ASP A 38 4.94 -5.14 0.53
CA ASP A 38 4.03 -4.38 -0.31
C ASP A 38 2.60 -4.61 0.15
N VAL A 39 1.77 -3.58 0.08
CA VAL A 39 0.39 -3.66 0.55
C VAL A 39 -0.55 -3.06 -0.48
N ILE A 40 -1.61 -3.79 -0.78
CA ILE A 40 -2.71 -3.25 -1.56
C ILE A 40 -3.77 -2.80 -0.56
N VAL A 41 -4.10 -1.52 -0.61
CA VAL A 41 -5.03 -0.91 0.34
C VAL A 41 -6.35 -0.64 -0.36
N ASN A 42 -7.42 -1.17 0.20
CA ASN A 42 -8.75 -0.96 -0.34
C ASN A 42 -9.55 -0.12 0.66
N VAL A 43 -9.94 1.09 0.25
CA VAL A 43 -10.66 2.00 1.12
C VAL A 43 -12.12 2.15 0.72
N THR A 44 -12.65 1.19 -0.02
CA THR A 44 -14.04 1.24 -0.48
C THR A 44 -15.02 1.45 0.65
N ASN A 45 -14.72 0.90 1.82
CA ASN A 45 -15.65 0.92 2.95
C ASN A 45 -15.56 2.18 3.81
N MET A 46 -14.73 3.13 3.40
CA MET A 46 -14.59 4.39 4.13
C MET A 46 -15.45 5.47 3.47
N ASP A 47 -15.85 6.46 4.25
CA ASP A 47 -16.51 7.61 3.66
C ASP A 47 -15.48 8.48 2.95
N LYS A 48 -15.96 9.50 2.25
CA LYS A 48 -15.09 10.28 1.39
C LYS A 48 -13.96 10.95 2.15
N ILE A 49 -14.28 11.55 3.29
CA ILE A 49 -13.26 12.24 4.07
C ILE A 49 -12.27 11.25 4.65
N GLY A 50 -12.77 10.12 5.13
CA GLY A 50 -11.91 9.07 5.67
C GLY A 50 -10.95 8.53 4.63
N LYS A 51 -11.43 8.35 3.39
CA LYS A 51 -10.57 7.88 2.31
C LYS A 51 -9.40 8.82 2.11
N PHE A 52 -9.65 10.12 2.04
CA PHE A 52 -8.59 11.09 1.84
C PHE A 52 -7.57 11.04 2.96
N ARG A 53 -8.06 10.99 4.20
CA ARG A 53 -7.16 11.00 5.35
C ARG A 53 -6.25 9.77 5.37
N VAL A 54 -6.82 8.61 5.09
CA VAL A 54 -6.06 7.37 5.08
C VAL A 54 -5.01 7.38 3.98
N ILE A 55 -5.42 7.73 2.77
CA ILE A 55 -4.51 7.69 1.64
C ILE A 55 -3.43 8.77 1.75
N ASP A 56 -3.79 9.96 2.23
CA ASP A 56 -2.79 11.00 2.43
C ASP A 56 -1.74 10.57 3.43
N PHE A 57 -2.17 9.99 4.54
CA PHE A 57 -1.23 9.58 5.57
C PHE A 57 -0.30 8.48 5.05
N LEU A 58 -0.88 7.46 4.39
CA LEU A 58 -0.07 6.36 3.88
C LEU A 58 0.86 6.82 2.75
N SER A 59 0.40 7.78 1.95
CA SER A 59 1.24 8.32 0.90
C SER A 59 2.46 9.03 1.46
N GLY A 60 2.26 9.80 2.54
CA GLY A 60 3.38 10.45 3.20
C GLY A 60 4.33 9.45 3.81
N PHE A 61 3.78 8.41 4.42
CA PHE A 61 4.61 7.39 5.04
C PHE A 61 5.47 6.67 4.00
N ILE A 62 4.85 6.22 2.91
CA ILE A 62 5.60 5.45 1.90
C ILE A 62 6.62 6.34 1.21
N CYS A 63 6.30 7.61 1.01
CA CYS A 63 7.23 8.55 0.44
C CYS A 63 8.46 8.72 1.32
N ALA A 64 8.24 8.84 2.63
CA ALA A 64 9.35 8.98 3.58
C ALA A 64 10.23 7.74 3.61
N LYS A 65 9.69 6.60 3.21
CA LYS A 65 10.45 5.36 3.16
C LYS A 65 11.03 5.08 1.77
N ASN A 66 10.96 6.05 0.88
CA ASN A 66 11.46 5.92 -0.49
C ASN A 66 10.68 4.88 -1.29
N GLY A 67 9.43 4.69 -0.94
CA GLY A 67 8.57 3.79 -1.69
C GLY A 67 7.68 4.53 -2.66
N ILE A 68 6.76 3.81 -3.25
CA ILE A 68 5.92 4.30 -4.33
C ILE A 68 4.47 3.96 -4.05
N ARG A 69 3.58 4.89 -4.40
CA ARG A 69 2.15 4.65 -4.36
C ARG A 69 1.64 4.60 -5.79
N GLU A 70 0.87 3.56 -6.11
CA GLU A 70 0.22 3.46 -7.41
C GLU A 70 -1.28 3.30 -7.19
N LYS A 71 -2.06 4.06 -7.94
CA LYS A 71 -3.51 3.98 -7.86
C LYS A 71 -4.01 3.03 -8.94
N TYR A 72 -4.65 1.94 -8.51
CA TYR A 72 -5.20 0.98 -9.46
C TYR A 72 -6.61 1.36 -9.88
N GLU A 73 -7.43 1.74 -8.91
CA GLU A 73 -8.80 2.15 -9.15
C GLU A 73 -9.15 3.20 -8.12
N ASN A 74 -10.37 3.71 -8.17
CA ASN A 74 -10.74 4.82 -7.30
C ASN A 74 -10.44 4.58 -5.84
N ASP A 75 -10.64 3.36 -5.36
CA ASP A 75 -10.50 3.06 -3.94
C ASP A 75 -9.45 2.01 -3.67
N ILE A 76 -8.59 1.71 -4.64
CA ILE A 76 -7.60 0.65 -4.50
C ILE A 76 -6.22 1.18 -4.87
N PHE A 77 -5.30 1.10 -3.93
CA PHE A 77 -3.95 1.62 -4.09
C PHE A 77 -2.92 0.57 -3.73
N LEU A 78 -1.83 0.56 -4.46
CA LEU A 78 -0.68 -0.28 -4.12
C LEU A 78 0.40 0.59 -3.52
N PHE A 79 0.90 0.18 -2.35
CA PHE A 79 2.05 0.82 -1.71
C PHE A 79 3.19 -0.19 -1.73
N HIS A 80 4.32 0.18 -2.34
CA HIS A 80 5.41 -0.76 -2.50
C HIS A 80 6.75 -0.06 -2.52
N TYR A 81 7.79 -0.87 -2.46
CA TYR A 81 9.17 -0.39 -2.51
C TYR A 81 9.86 -0.82 -3.81
#